data_9808a7f5e7da2b7cb7df723acb107e0c
#
_entry.id   9808a7f5e7da2b7cb7df723acb107e0c
#
_cell.length_a   1.000
_cell.length_b   1.000
_cell.length_c   1.000
_cell.angle_alpha   90.00
_cell.angle_beta   90.00
_cell.angle_gamma   90.00
#
_symmetry.space_group_name_H-M   'P 1'
#
loop_
_entity.id
_entity.type
_entity.pdbx_description
1 polymer ?
#
loop_
_entity_poly.entity_id
_entity_poly.type
_entity_poly.pdbx_seq_one_letter_code
_entity_poly.pdbx_strand_id
1 'polypeptide(L)'
;MNDLTNVMLKDSYQSIIPYLRVPAGRPDWFYYGVGDSGNWSTQCTAKCFSAMAVMAKDNPEAGKIAHSLFRYLINTHLSGTTFCVNNLRWGNTWISALSLERVLFATDCIKDLLTDEDKAQLRKVLLSESDFLLNYPIVAAIPGDSGMNKPESNLWNGGILLRTALDYPDAPNAGAYRERALKFIANGICSPLDNDPLQVGSNFTETLGLNHHNYLNMGYMAICLSHVAITHFMCKDRGVAAPEGLYKNAEKLWQLLKACTFPDGRMCRIGGDTRIRYCYCQLYLPMIALWAEDYLGDADAPAIRQKAIELLRKDQLASSNGSFFGARLGHLEHDSYQYYCRLESDAFAMLAFMSYYQDKVKTPASKSVPALTEWFDDYHGAGFLRNEHCIRSWSARSPYGVMALCVPLDSSDMAEWLGNLTGDIYSVNPILSTPEVEKITRCSQESFTGYAESLTTAAARAEGEQDTVFARRRHAVAALPDGRSMVILEYSDAEREITLDQLTAIALKMPNDIFNNKTRLYKNERIEYRATPVEQDKITDLQSNRVCVDDKLSLMMIYGGETLQIKQSAKPNVII
;
A
#
# COMPACT_ATOMS: atom_id res chain seq x y z
N MET A 1 -15.80 7.62 17.38
CA MET A 1 -14.59 7.14 16.68
C MET A 1 -13.50 6.76 17.67
N ASN A 2 -13.16 7.61 18.66
CA ASN A 2 -12.17 7.30 19.70
C ASN A 2 -12.44 5.98 20.41
N ASP A 3 -13.70 5.66 20.65
CA ASP A 3 -14.10 4.42 21.32
C ASP A 3 -13.75 3.17 20.47
N LEU A 4 -14.10 3.16 19.17
CA LEU A 4 -13.80 2.02 18.29
C LEU A 4 -12.29 1.77 18.13
N THR A 5 -11.50 2.82 17.90
CA THR A 5 -10.05 2.71 17.76
C THR A 5 -9.41 2.16 19.05
N ASN A 6 -9.86 2.64 20.21
CA ASN A 6 -9.37 2.17 21.50
C ASN A 6 -9.78 0.73 21.80
N VAL A 7 -11.01 0.32 21.43
CA VAL A 7 -11.45 -1.08 21.53
C VAL A 7 -10.56 -1.97 20.66
N MET A 8 -10.29 -1.58 19.42
CA MET A 8 -9.44 -2.34 18.51
C MET A 8 -8.01 -2.47 19.03
N LEU A 9 -7.43 -1.41 19.61
CA LEU A 9 -6.11 -1.46 20.25
C LEU A 9 -6.09 -2.44 21.42
N LYS A 10 -7.13 -2.43 22.28
CA LYS A 10 -7.25 -3.36 23.43
C LYS A 10 -7.37 -4.82 22.96
N ASP A 11 -8.19 -5.08 21.96
CA ASP A 11 -8.37 -6.44 21.42
C ASP A 11 -7.06 -6.96 20.80
N SER A 12 -6.31 -6.11 20.05
CA SER A 12 -5.05 -6.51 19.45
C SER A 12 -3.90 -6.65 20.45
N TYR A 13 -3.96 -5.99 21.61
CA TYR A 13 -2.93 -6.09 22.63
C TYR A 13 -2.63 -7.54 23.02
N GLN A 14 -3.66 -8.34 23.30
CA GLN A 14 -3.49 -9.74 23.67
C GLN A 14 -2.91 -10.58 22.52
N SER A 15 -3.27 -10.26 21.29
CA SER A 15 -2.76 -10.99 20.12
C SER A 15 -1.28 -10.70 19.82
N ILE A 16 -0.78 -9.56 20.26
CA ILE A 16 0.62 -9.13 20.03
C ILE A 16 1.58 -9.72 21.07
N ILE A 17 1.14 -9.92 22.32
CA ILE A 17 1.98 -10.43 23.41
C ILE A 17 2.73 -11.72 23.06
N PRO A 18 2.12 -12.75 22.44
CA PRO A 18 2.81 -13.98 22.06
C PRO A 18 3.99 -13.81 21.09
N TYR A 19 4.06 -12.68 20.39
CA TYR A 19 5.14 -12.38 19.42
C TYR A 19 6.27 -11.53 20.02
N LEU A 20 6.11 -11.09 21.28
CA LEU A 20 7.19 -10.43 22.02
C LEU A 20 8.23 -11.48 22.43
N ARG A 21 9.50 -11.12 22.31
CA ARG A 21 10.64 -11.98 22.63
C ARG A 21 11.65 -11.21 23.46
N VAL A 22 12.38 -11.92 24.29
CA VAL A 22 13.44 -11.40 25.14
C VAL A 22 14.80 -11.70 24.48
N PRO A 23 15.64 -10.71 24.18
CA PRO A 23 16.97 -10.98 23.66
C PRO A 23 17.88 -11.60 24.74
N ALA A 24 18.80 -12.46 24.34
CA ALA A 24 19.74 -13.12 25.26
C ALA A 24 20.54 -12.09 26.06
N GLY A 25 20.66 -12.32 27.38
CA GLY A 25 21.40 -11.45 28.28
C GLY A 25 20.76 -10.07 28.60
N ARG A 26 19.54 -9.83 28.18
CA ARG A 26 18.77 -8.60 28.46
C ARG A 26 17.34 -8.93 28.84
N PRO A 27 17.06 -9.44 30.03
CA PRO A 27 15.74 -9.90 30.44
C PRO A 27 14.69 -8.77 30.55
N ASP A 28 15.14 -7.53 30.60
CA ASP A 28 14.32 -6.31 30.69
C ASP A 28 14.02 -5.67 29.33
N TRP A 29 14.47 -6.28 28.22
CA TRP A 29 14.21 -5.79 26.87
C TRP A 29 13.28 -6.72 26.12
N PHE A 30 12.52 -6.12 25.19
CA PHE A 30 11.69 -6.85 24.24
C PHE A 30 11.99 -6.43 22.81
N TYR A 31 11.80 -7.38 21.89
CA TYR A 31 11.60 -7.10 20.47
C TYR A 31 10.34 -7.81 19.98
N TYR A 32 9.80 -7.36 18.85
CA TYR A 32 8.61 -7.94 18.26
C TYR A 32 8.94 -8.67 16.96
N GLY A 33 8.46 -9.92 16.82
CA GLY A 33 8.69 -10.73 15.64
C GLY A 33 10.08 -11.34 15.59
N VAL A 34 10.88 -11.02 14.56
CA VAL A 34 12.19 -11.65 14.29
C VAL A 34 13.32 -11.09 15.15
N GLY A 35 13.36 -9.77 15.34
CA GLY A 35 14.37 -9.10 16.21
C GLY A 35 15.77 -9.00 15.61
N ASP A 36 16.00 -9.31 14.35
CA ASP A 36 17.28 -9.13 13.68
C ASP A 36 17.51 -7.68 13.24
N SER A 37 18.69 -7.40 12.67
CA SER A 37 19.06 -6.08 12.14
C SER A 37 18.40 -5.74 10.80
N GLY A 38 17.59 -6.64 10.24
CA GLY A 38 16.88 -6.44 8.98
C GLY A 38 15.90 -5.29 9.06
N ASN A 39 15.83 -4.51 7.99
CA ASN A 39 15.01 -3.30 7.94
C ASN A 39 13.53 -3.54 8.30
N TRP A 40 12.96 -4.65 7.86
CA TRP A 40 11.56 -5.00 8.14
C TRP A 40 11.37 -5.46 9.59
N SER A 41 12.35 -6.11 10.18
CA SER A 41 12.33 -6.56 11.57
C SER A 41 12.36 -5.38 12.54
N THR A 42 13.26 -4.43 12.32
CA THR A 42 13.35 -3.20 13.13
C THR A 42 12.08 -2.37 13.03
N GLN A 43 11.48 -2.28 11.82
CA GLN A 43 10.20 -1.60 11.63
C GLN A 43 9.05 -2.27 12.40
N CYS A 44 8.97 -3.61 12.40
CA CYS A 44 7.95 -4.33 13.17
C CYS A 44 8.04 -4.02 14.66
N THR A 45 9.25 -4.06 15.22
CA THR A 45 9.49 -3.72 16.63
C THR A 45 9.15 -2.25 16.91
N ALA A 46 9.54 -1.34 16.02
CA ALA A 46 9.29 0.08 16.15
C ALA A 46 7.79 0.42 16.10
N LYS A 47 7.03 -0.19 15.20
CA LYS A 47 5.56 -0.03 15.09
C LYS A 47 4.82 -0.62 16.29
N CYS A 48 5.25 -1.78 16.76
CA CYS A 48 4.73 -2.35 18.00
C CYS A 48 4.98 -1.42 19.19
N PHE A 49 6.18 -0.85 19.30
CA PHE A 49 6.50 0.17 20.29
C PHE A 49 5.50 1.33 20.27
N SER A 50 5.19 1.89 19.10
CA SER A 50 4.30 3.06 19.01
C SER A 50 2.91 2.79 19.56
N ALA A 51 2.36 1.63 19.27
CA ALA A 51 1.03 1.26 19.77
C ALA A 51 1.04 1.02 21.28
N MET A 52 2.03 0.31 21.78
CA MET A 52 2.20 0.09 23.23
C MET A 52 2.40 1.40 23.98
N ALA A 53 3.15 2.35 23.42
CA ALA A 53 3.39 3.66 24.01
C ALA A 53 2.12 4.51 24.08
N VAL A 54 1.30 4.51 23.03
CA VAL A 54 0.00 5.22 23.05
C VAL A 54 -0.96 4.62 24.08
N MET A 55 -0.95 3.29 24.24
CA MET A 55 -1.77 2.60 25.23
C MET A 55 -1.28 2.81 26.67
N ALA A 56 -0.05 3.28 26.89
CA ALA A 56 0.55 3.43 28.22
C ALA A 56 -0.28 4.32 29.17
N LYS A 57 -1.02 5.29 28.61
CA LYS A 57 -1.90 6.19 29.39
C LYS A 57 -2.94 5.43 30.20
N ASP A 58 -3.54 4.39 29.62
CA ASP A 58 -4.65 3.63 30.21
C ASP A 58 -4.23 2.21 30.61
N ASN A 59 -3.02 1.79 30.26
CA ASN A 59 -2.45 0.47 30.53
C ASN A 59 -0.97 0.58 30.92
N PRO A 60 -0.63 0.61 32.23
CA PRO A 60 0.76 0.71 32.70
C PRO A 60 1.67 -0.45 32.22
N GLU A 61 1.11 -1.64 32.00
CA GLU A 61 1.88 -2.78 31.49
C GLU A 61 2.29 -2.56 30.02
N ALA A 62 1.40 -2.02 29.20
CA ALA A 62 1.76 -1.59 27.84
C ALA A 62 2.88 -0.54 27.86
N GLY A 63 2.89 0.37 28.85
CA GLY A 63 3.96 1.34 29.06
C GLY A 63 5.31 0.68 29.34
N LYS A 64 5.36 -0.33 30.21
CA LYS A 64 6.60 -1.09 30.48
C LYS A 64 7.09 -1.84 29.22
N ILE A 65 6.17 -2.47 28.50
CA ILE A 65 6.50 -3.14 27.23
C ILE A 65 7.03 -2.13 26.23
N ALA A 66 6.39 -0.98 26.08
CA ALA A 66 6.87 0.09 25.20
C ALA A 66 8.29 0.53 25.56
N HIS A 67 8.57 0.77 26.83
CA HIS A 67 9.91 1.15 27.28
C HIS A 67 10.95 0.06 26.97
N SER A 68 10.60 -1.20 27.18
CA SER A 68 11.47 -2.34 26.84
C SER A 68 11.76 -2.44 25.32
N LEU A 69 10.74 -2.29 24.47
CA LEU A 69 10.89 -2.25 23.01
C LEU A 69 11.74 -1.04 22.57
N PHE A 70 11.49 0.12 23.17
CA PHE A 70 12.27 1.33 22.90
C PHE A 70 13.75 1.15 23.21
N ARG A 71 14.09 0.59 24.39
CA ARG A 71 15.48 0.30 24.76
C ARG A 71 16.15 -0.66 23.80
N TYR A 72 15.44 -1.70 23.36
CA TYR A 72 15.98 -2.59 22.34
C TYR A 72 16.35 -1.81 21.08
N LEU A 73 15.42 -1.01 20.53
CA LEU A 73 15.63 -0.25 19.30
C LEU A 73 16.82 0.70 19.40
N ILE A 74 16.87 1.56 20.41
CA ILE A 74 17.91 2.60 20.49
C ILE A 74 19.30 2.05 20.79
N ASN A 75 19.41 0.93 21.53
CA ASN A 75 20.70 0.36 21.91
C ASN A 75 21.25 -0.63 20.88
N THR A 76 20.42 -1.21 20.01
CA THR A 76 20.84 -2.09 18.90
C THR A 76 21.10 -1.33 17.61
N HIS A 77 20.87 -0.02 17.57
CA HIS A 77 21.27 0.85 16.46
C HIS A 77 22.79 0.96 16.34
N LEU A 78 23.32 1.32 15.17
CA LEU A 78 24.76 1.51 14.93
C LEU A 78 25.45 2.44 15.93
N SER A 79 24.73 3.47 16.42
CA SER A 79 25.22 4.37 17.47
C SER A 79 25.11 3.80 18.89
N GLY A 80 24.52 2.62 19.05
CA GLY A 80 24.33 1.97 20.34
C GLY A 80 25.49 1.06 20.73
N THR A 81 25.32 0.34 21.86
CA THR A 81 26.37 -0.50 22.45
C THR A 81 26.07 -2.00 22.35
N THR A 82 24.87 -2.37 21.89
CA THR A 82 24.37 -3.74 21.87
C THR A 82 24.08 -4.18 20.42
N PHE A 83 23.86 -5.48 20.24
CA PHE A 83 23.56 -6.09 18.94
C PHE A 83 22.12 -6.61 18.91
N CYS A 84 21.51 -6.67 17.73
CA CYS A 84 20.31 -7.44 17.47
C CYS A 84 20.58 -8.94 17.64
N VAL A 85 19.51 -9.76 17.59
CA VAL A 85 19.63 -11.22 17.83
C VAL A 85 20.53 -11.95 16.83
N ASN A 86 20.78 -11.36 15.67
CA ASN A 86 21.70 -11.89 14.65
C ASN A 86 23.15 -11.36 14.80
N ASN A 87 23.51 -10.78 15.94
CA ASN A 87 24.81 -10.18 16.22
C ASN A 87 25.23 -9.04 15.26
N LEU A 88 24.29 -8.40 14.61
CA LEU A 88 24.50 -7.19 13.80
C LEU A 88 23.78 -6.01 14.44
N ARG A 89 24.10 -4.80 14.00
CA ARG A 89 23.40 -3.57 14.38
C ARG A 89 22.62 -3.04 13.19
N TRP A 90 21.50 -2.38 13.46
CA TRP A 90 20.68 -1.74 12.43
C TRP A 90 21.00 -0.24 12.32
N GLY A 91 20.58 0.39 11.24
CA GLY A 91 20.68 1.84 11.03
C GLY A 91 21.52 2.21 9.82
N ASN A 92 21.50 3.49 9.46
CA ASN A 92 22.24 4.09 8.35
C ASN A 92 22.08 3.31 7.02
N THR A 93 20.85 2.91 6.71
CA THR A 93 20.50 2.23 5.47
C THR A 93 19.50 3.06 4.66
N TRP A 94 19.22 2.61 3.44
CA TRP A 94 18.26 3.28 2.55
C TRP A 94 16.83 3.43 3.13
N ILE A 95 16.49 2.73 4.19
CA ILE A 95 15.15 2.68 4.78
C ILE A 95 15.14 2.71 6.32
N SER A 96 16.29 2.83 6.99
CA SER A 96 16.35 2.87 8.46
C SER A 96 15.55 4.02 9.05
N ALA A 97 15.55 5.18 8.38
CA ALA A 97 14.76 6.34 8.79
C ALA A 97 13.25 6.06 8.89
N LEU A 98 12.69 5.13 8.07
CA LEU A 98 11.28 4.73 8.16
C LEU A 98 10.95 4.09 9.52
N SER A 99 11.88 3.34 10.13
CA SER A 99 11.67 2.76 11.46
C SER A 99 11.52 3.82 12.55
N LEU A 100 12.19 4.96 12.39
CA LEU A 100 12.15 6.07 13.35
C LEU A 100 10.95 7.00 13.07
N GLU A 101 10.75 7.38 11.82
CA GLU A 101 9.76 8.37 11.43
C GLU A 101 8.36 7.99 11.90
N ARG A 102 7.94 6.74 11.63
CA ARG A 102 6.58 6.29 11.96
C ARG A 102 6.29 6.13 13.45
N VAL A 103 7.32 6.04 14.27
CA VAL A 103 7.14 5.68 15.68
C VAL A 103 7.50 6.78 16.65
N LEU A 104 8.30 7.72 16.25
CA LEU A 104 8.76 8.79 17.14
C LEU A 104 7.61 9.68 17.65
N PHE A 105 6.46 9.73 16.98
CA PHE A 105 5.29 10.44 17.50
C PHE A 105 4.85 9.92 18.87
N ALA A 106 5.03 8.63 19.13
CA ALA A 106 4.58 7.98 20.36
C ALA A 106 5.59 8.08 21.51
N THR A 107 6.83 8.56 21.24
CA THR A 107 7.85 8.70 22.30
C THR A 107 7.41 9.62 23.43
N ASP A 108 6.64 10.65 23.13
CA ASP A 108 6.11 11.57 24.13
C ASP A 108 5.09 10.91 25.08
N CYS A 109 4.45 9.81 24.65
CA CYS A 109 3.51 9.05 25.49
C CYS A 109 4.19 8.33 26.67
N ILE A 110 5.49 8.04 26.55
CA ILE A 110 6.28 7.35 27.59
C ILE A 110 7.40 8.22 28.16
N LYS A 111 7.38 9.54 27.91
CA LYS A 111 8.48 10.46 28.31
C LYS A 111 8.87 10.34 29.77
N ASP A 112 7.89 10.08 30.66
CA ASP A 112 8.09 9.97 32.11
C ASP A 112 8.74 8.61 32.52
N LEU A 113 8.76 7.63 31.62
CA LEU A 113 9.46 6.35 31.79
C LEU A 113 10.91 6.38 31.26
N LEU A 114 11.24 7.38 30.44
CA LEU A 114 12.57 7.48 29.82
C LEU A 114 13.60 8.04 30.81
N THR A 115 14.69 7.29 31.00
CA THR A 115 15.85 7.78 31.76
C THR A 115 16.65 8.80 30.94
N ASP A 116 17.59 9.48 31.58
CA ASP A 116 18.48 10.41 30.88
C ASP A 116 19.41 9.66 29.93
N GLU A 117 19.79 8.41 30.25
CA GLU A 117 20.53 7.53 29.31
C GLU A 117 19.70 7.19 28.08
N ASP A 118 18.40 6.87 28.25
CA ASP A 118 17.49 6.59 27.15
C ASP A 118 17.37 7.80 26.20
N LYS A 119 17.20 9.01 26.76
CA LYS A 119 17.14 10.27 26.00
C LYS A 119 18.45 10.57 25.28
N ALA A 120 19.59 10.39 25.97
CA ALA A 120 20.92 10.58 25.38
C ALA A 120 21.18 9.58 24.24
N GLN A 121 20.76 8.34 24.40
CA GLN A 121 20.91 7.32 23.36
C GLN A 121 19.98 7.59 22.16
N LEU A 122 18.74 8.01 22.38
CA LEU A 122 17.85 8.44 21.29
C LEU A 122 18.45 9.60 20.49
N ARG A 123 19.04 10.59 21.18
CA ARG A 123 19.75 11.69 20.51
C ARG A 123 20.88 11.15 19.61
N LYS A 124 21.69 10.21 20.09
CA LYS A 124 22.76 9.60 19.27
C LYS A 124 22.21 8.89 18.03
N VAL A 125 21.09 8.16 18.17
CA VAL A 125 20.42 7.50 17.04
C VAL A 125 20.01 8.52 16.00
N LEU A 126 19.28 9.57 16.41
CA LEU A 126 18.76 10.58 15.49
C LEU A 126 19.88 11.40 14.82
N LEU A 127 20.94 11.73 15.54
CA LEU A 127 22.10 12.42 14.96
C LEU A 127 22.83 11.50 13.95
N SER A 128 23.04 10.22 14.28
CA SER A 128 23.69 9.25 13.38
C SER A 128 22.93 9.07 12.09
N GLU A 129 21.60 8.88 12.15
CA GLU A 129 20.75 8.75 10.95
C GLU A 129 20.75 10.06 10.15
N SER A 130 20.69 11.21 10.82
CA SER A 130 20.69 12.51 10.14
C SER A 130 22.04 12.82 9.47
N ASP A 131 23.15 12.50 10.10
CA ASP A 131 24.49 12.64 9.50
C ASP A 131 24.64 11.72 8.26
N PHE A 132 24.13 10.49 8.32
CA PHE A 132 24.07 9.59 7.16
C PHE A 132 23.26 10.20 6.02
N LEU A 133 22.08 10.75 6.32
CA LEU A 133 21.16 11.31 5.33
C LEU A 133 21.67 12.62 4.69
N LEU A 134 22.59 13.35 5.31
CA LEU A 134 23.22 14.53 4.67
C LEU A 134 23.87 14.16 3.33
N ASN A 135 24.47 12.98 3.23
CA ASN A 135 25.17 12.51 2.05
C ASN A 135 24.36 11.45 1.25
N TYR A 136 23.19 11.03 1.73
CA TYR A 136 22.37 10.07 1.03
C TYR A 136 21.72 10.70 -0.20
N PRO A 137 21.70 10.02 -1.37
CA PRO A 137 21.19 10.61 -2.60
C PRO A 137 19.68 10.87 -2.54
N ILE A 138 19.27 11.98 -3.14
CA ILE A 138 17.86 12.24 -3.45
C ILE A 138 17.58 11.59 -4.80
N VAL A 139 16.52 10.77 -4.85
CA VAL A 139 16.15 10.02 -6.06
C VAL A 139 14.79 10.47 -6.54
N ALA A 140 14.74 11.01 -7.76
CA ALA A 140 13.51 11.48 -8.39
C ALA A 140 13.61 11.28 -9.91
N ALA A 141 13.08 10.15 -10.42
CA ALA A 141 13.11 9.85 -11.85
C ALA A 141 11.89 8.99 -12.25
N ILE A 142 11.01 9.53 -13.10
CA ILE A 142 9.84 8.80 -13.61
C ILE A 142 10.26 7.64 -14.54
N PRO A 143 11.07 7.88 -15.60
CA PRO A 143 11.55 6.81 -16.43
C PRO A 143 12.71 6.13 -15.71
N GLY A 144 12.56 4.87 -15.42
CA GLY A 144 13.62 4.11 -14.81
C GLY A 144 13.10 2.86 -14.12
N ASP A 145 14.03 1.99 -13.77
CA ASP A 145 13.70 0.85 -12.95
C ASP A 145 13.19 1.29 -11.57
N SER A 146 12.61 0.38 -10.85
CA SER A 146 12.07 0.61 -9.50
C SER A 146 13.09 1.17 -8.51
N GLY A 147 14.39 1.10 -8.82
CA GLY A 147 15.47 1.61 -7.99
C GLY A 147 15.64 3.12 -8.04
N MET A 148 15.17 3.77 -9.11
CA MET A 148 15.39 5.19 -9.40
C MET A 148 14.20 6.08 -9.04
N ASN A 149 13.08 5.52 -8.62
CA ASN A 149 11.89 6.27 -8.22
C ASN A 149 11.46 5.92 -6.80
N LYS A 150 11.78 6.81 -5.84
CA LYS A 150 11.56 6.59 -4.40
C LYS A 150 10.98 7.81 -3.69
N PRO A 151 9.79 8.29 -4.07
CA PRO A 151 9.19 9.47 -3.47
C PRO A 151 8.92 9.29 -1.98
N GLU A 152 8.50 8.10 -1.56
CA GLU A 152 8.26 7.75 -0.17
C GLU A 152 9.54 7.83 0.66
N SER A 153 10.70 7.38 0.10
CA SER A 153 12.00 7.50 0.78
C SER A 153 12.39 8.94 0.99
N ASN A 154 12.19 9.80 0.00
CA ASN A 154 12.44 11.22 0.14
C ASN A 154 11.61 11.82 1.27
N LEU A 155 10.34 11.45 1.39
CA LEU A 155 9.45 11.98 2.41
C LEU A 155 9.85 11.53 3.83
N TRP A 156 10.12 10.25 4.09
CA TRP A 156 10.52 9.83 5.43
C TRP A 156 11.93 10.29 5.81
N ASN A 157 12.87 10.36 4.85
CA ASN A 157 14.22 10.91 5.09
C ASN A 157 14.13 12.41 5.44
N GLY A 158 13.33 13.16 4.70
CA GLY A 158 13.04 14.56 4.99
C GLY A 158 12.37 14.74 6.35
N GLY A 159 11.43 13.88 6.70
CA GLY A 159 10.74 13.88 8.00
C GLY A 159 11.69 13.68 9.18
N ILE A 160 12.60 12.71 9.12
CA ILE A 160 13.59 12.47 10.17
C ILE A 160 14.60 13.63 10.31
N LEU A 161 15.12 14.14 9.21
CA LEU A 161 16.03 15.29 9.23
C LEU A 161 15.35 16.51 9.84
N LEU A 162 14.11 16.80 9.45
CA LEU A 162 13.35 17.91 10.02
C LEU A 162 13.09 17.70 11.52
N ARG A 163 12.68 16.49 11.92
CA ARG A 163 12.48 16.12 13.31
C ARG A 163 13.73 16.34 14.14
N THR A 164 14.89 15.86 13.66
CA THR A 164 16.16 15.98 14.37
C THR A 164 16.57 17.45 14.53
N ALA A 165 16.40 18.27 13.49
CA ALA A 165 16.72 19.69 13.55
C ALA A 165 15.81 20.47 14.54
N LEU A 166 14.55 20.03 14.70
CA LEU A 166 13.60 20.64 15.65
C LEU A 166 13.84 20.19 17.09
N ASP A 167 14.13 18.92 17.32
CA ASP A 167 14.31 18.36 18.66
C ASP A 167 15.72 18.69 19.23
N TYR A 168 16.73 18.90 18.35
CA TYR A 168 18.12 19.17 18.73
C TYR A 168 18.70 20.38 17.97
N PRO A 169 18.16 21.59 18.19
CA PRO A 169 18.63 22.79 17.50
C PRO A 169 20.08 23.17 17.87
N ASP A 170 20.60 22.63 18.98
CA ASP A 170 21.97 22.77 19.44
C ASP A 170 22.97 21.80 18.78
N ALA A 171 22.51 20.86 17.95
CA ALA A 171 23.39 19.94 17.24
C ALA A 171 24.26 20.70 16.21
N PRO A 172 25.57 20.32 16.05
CA PRO A 172 26.48 21.02 15.14
C PRO A 172 25.95 21.15 13.71
N ASN A 173 25.22 20.15 13.23
CA ASN A 173 24.68 20.08 11.87
C ASN A 173 23.17 20.43 11.77
N ALA A 174 22.53 20.98 12.81
CA ALA A 174 21.08 21.21 12.82
C ALA A 174 20.60 22.07 11.62
N GLY A 175 21.34 23.10 11.23
CA GLY A 175 21.07 23.91 10.05
C GLY A 175 21.12 23.09 8.75
N ALA A 176 22.18 22.27 8.59
CA ALA A 176 22.34 21.40 7.43
C ALA A 176 21.24 20.31 7.36
N TYR A 177 20.82 19.75 8.50
CA TYR A 177 19.68 18.81 8.54
C TYR A 177 18.41 19.47 8.04
N ARG A 178 18.13 20.71 8.48
CA ARG A 178 16.95 21.44 8.03
C ARG A 178 16.98 21.71 6.53
N GLU A 179 18.09 22.21 6.00
CA GLU A 179 18.23 22.47 4.56
C GLU A 179 18.10 21.17 3.74
N ARG A 180 18.72 20.08 4.21
CA ARG A 180 18.62 18.79 3.54
C ARG A 180 17.20 18.21 3.60
N ALA A 181 16.50 18.39 4.73
CA ALA A 181 15.10 18.01 4.88
C ALA A 181 14.21 18.67 3.82
N LEU A 182 14.36 20.00 3.61
CA LEU A 182 13.60 20.73 2.61
C LEU A 182 13.83 20.18 1.19
N LYS A 183 15.09 19.83 0.85
CA LYS A 183 15.40 19.22 -0.44
C LYS A 183 14.75 17.85 -0.60
N PHE A 184 14.82 16.99 0.43
CA PHE A 184 14.13 15.70 0.39
C PHE A 184 12.62 15.84 0.24
N ILE A 185 11.99 16.71 1.02
CA ILE A 185 10.54 16.95 1.01
C ILE A 185 10.08 17.49 -0.36
N ALA A 186 10.81 18.44 -0.96
CA ALA A 186 10.51 18.97 -2.29
C ALA A 186 10.54 17.90 -3.40
N ASN A 187 11.28 16.81 -3.18
CA ASN A 187 11.38 15.67 -4.09
C ASN A 187 10.52 14.46 -3.66
N GLY A 188 9.50 14.70 -2.84
CA GLY A 188 8.49 13.71 -2.49
C GLY A 188 7.42 13.57 -3.59
N ILE A 189 6.34 14.34 -3.50
CA ILE A 189 5.26 14.33 -4.52
C ILE A 189 5.57 15.39 -5.56
N CYS A 190 6.57 15.13 -6.40
CA CYS A 190 7.04 16.08 -7.42
C CYS A 190 6.74 15.61 -8.84
N SER A 191 6.29 16.54 -9.68
CA SER A 191 5.81 16.37 -11.05
C SER A 191 6.65 17.21 -12.02
N PRO A 192 6.73 16.87 -13.32
CA PRO A 192 7.38 17.69 -14.34
C PRO A 192 6.80 19.11 -14.47
N LEU A 193 5.56 19.31 -14.04
CA LEU A 193 4.90 20.62 -14.07
C LEU A 193 5.29 21.54 -12.90
N ASP A 194 6.03 21.03 -11.94
CA ASP A 194 6.48 21.81 -10.79
C ASP A 194 7.67 22.71 -11.17
N ASN A 195 7.69 23.91 -10.62
CA ASN A 195 8.80 24.83 -10.77
C ASN A 195 9.41 25.12 -9.38
N ASP A 196 10.20 24.17 -8.87
CA ASP A 196 10.80 24.25 -7.53
C ASP A 196 12.33 24.12 -7.64
N PRO A 197 13.10 25.13 -7.20
CA PRO A 197 14.56 25.10 -7.32
C PRO A 197 15.24 24.01 -6.48
N LEU A 198 14.53 23.38 -5.53
CA LEU A 198 15.05 22.27 -4.73
C LEU A 198 14.80 20.90 -5.38
N GLN A 199 14.02 20.84 -6.45
CA GLN A 199 13.67 19.64 -7.15
C GLN A 199 14.83 19.19 -8.05
N VAL A 200 15.19 17.90 -7.99
CA VAL A 200 16.28 17.30 -8.81
C VAL A 200 15.74 16.52 -10.01
N GLY A 201 14.44 16.22 -10.01
CA GLY A 201 13.76 15.46 -11.05
C GLY A 201 12.28 15.33 -10.73
N SER A 202 11.59 14.33 -11.29
CA SER A 202 10.17 14.10 -11.03
C SER A 202 9.93 12.65 -10.66
N ASN A 203 9.17 12.41 -9.60
CA ASN A 203 8.76 11.08 -9.17
C ASN A 203 7.39 10.68 -9.74
N PHE A 204 6.54 11.65 -9.99
CA PHE A 204 5.19 11.48 -10.54
C PHE A 204 5.11 12.02 -11.95
N THR A 205 4.20 11.47 -12.76
CA THR A 205 3.86 12.01 -14.07
C THR A 205 3.16 13.37 -13.95
N GLU A 206 2.89 14.02 -15.08
CA GLU A 206 2.12 15.29 -15.11
C GLU A 206 0.73 15.13 -14.50
N THR A 207 0.13 13.96 -14.61
CA THR A 207 -1.19 13.61 -14.08
C THR A 207 -1.14 12.99 -12.68
N LEU A 208 0.02 12.98 -12.05
CA LEU A 208 0.31 12.35 -10.75
C LEU A 208 0.20 10.82 -10.74
N GLY A 209 0.44 10.15 -11.86
CA GLY A 209 0.71 8.71 -11.90
C GLY A 209 2.08 8.39 -11.30
N LEU A 210 2.16 7.36 -10.47
CA LEU A 210 3.42 6.93 -9.86
C LEU A 210 3.89 5.61 -10.45
N ASN A 211 5.01 5.64 -11.19
CA ASN A 211 5.70 4.42 -11.60
C ASN A 211 6.60 3.93 -10.47
N HIS A 212 6.19 2.84 -9.80
CA HIS A 212 6.98 2.24 -8.75
C HIS A 212 6.87 0.72 -8.82
N HIS A 213 7.98 -0.01 -8.71
CA HIS A 213 8.07 -1.44 -9.04
C HIS A 213 7.68 -1.74 -10.51
N ASN A 214 7.96 -0.81 -11.42
CA ASN A 214 7.70 -0.90 -12.86
C ASN A 214 6.22 -0.98 -13.27
N TYR A 215 5.31 -0.50 -12.42
CA TYR A 215 3.90 -0.39 -12.76
C TYR A 215 3.23 0.83 -12.09
N LEU A 216 2.04 1.18 -12.55
CA LEU A 216 1.21 2.23 -11.92
C LEU A 216 0.83 1.80 -10.50
N ASN A 217 1.44 2.43 -9.50
CA ASN A 217 1.35 1.95 -8.12
C ASN A 217 0.54 2.84 -7.19
N MET A 218 -0.78 2.63 -7.16
CA MET A 218 -1.71 3.35 -6.29
C MET A 218 -1.39 3.16 -4.80
N GLY A 219 -0.84 2.00 -4.42
CA GLY A 219 -0.46 1.74 -3.04
C GLY A 219 0.65 2.66 -2.55
N TYR A 220 1.66 2.90 -3.38
CA TYR A 220 2.75 3.83 -3.03
C TYR A 220 2.34 5.30 -3.10
N MET A 221 1.34 5.65 -3.88
CA MET A 221 0.71 6.99 -3.80
C MET A 221 0.13 7.22 -2.39
N ALA A 222 -0.58 6.22 -1.85
CA ALA A 222 -1.09 6.27 -0.47
C ALA A 222 0.06 6.32 0.56
N ILE A 223 1.15 5.55 0.36
CA ILE A 223 2.33 5.63 1.24
C ILE A 223 2.88 7.06 1.24
N CYS A 224 3.05 7.70 0.10
CA CYS A 224 3.55 9.09 0.03
C CYS A 224 2.68 10.05 0.84
N LEU A 225 1.35 10.02 0.64
CA LEU A 225 0.45 10.87 1.43
C LEU A 225 0.46 10.53 2.93
N SER A 226 0.69 9.28 3.31
CA SER A 226 0.82 8.92 4.72
C SER A 226 2.03 9.57 5.39
N HIS A 227 3.14 9.73 4.66
CA HIS A 227 4.32 10.46 5.16
C HIS A 227 4.09 11.97 5.22
N VAL A 228 3.32 12.53 4.28
CA VAL A 228 2.84 13.91 4.39
C VAL A 228 2.03 14.10 5.67
N ALA A 229 1.08 13.20 5.96
CA ALA A 229 0.28 13.24 7.18
C ALA A 229 1.14 13.16 8.46
N ILE A 230 2.10 12.24 8.52
CA ILE A 230 2.98 12.08 9.69
C ILE A 230 3.83 13.31 9.91
N THR A 231 4.45 13.85 8.86
CA THR A 231 5.28 15.06 8.96
C THR A 231 4.44 16.29 9.35
N HIS A 232 3.23 16.41 8.81
CA HIS A 232 2.27 17.45 9.18
C HIS A 232 1.97 17.42 10.69
N PHE A 233 1.54 16.28 11.21
CA PHE A 233 1.20 16.16 12.63
C PHE A 233 2.42 16.25 13.55
N MET A 234 3.59 15.79 13.11
CA MET A 234 4.85 16.00 13.82
C MET A 234 5.18 17.47 14.00
N CYS A 235 5.04 18.28 12.95
CA CYS A 235 5.23 19.74 13.04
C CYS A 235 4.19 20.40 13.94
N LYS A 236 2.93 19.96 13.85
CA LYS A 236 1.83 20.45 14.69
C LYS A 236 2.07 20.19 16.17
N ASP A 237 2.56 19.00 16.55
CA ASP A 237 2.92 18.65 17.93
C ASP A 237 4.03 19.54 18.49
N ARG A 238 4.91 20.03 17.64
CA ARG A 238 6.00 20.92 18.03
C ARG A 238 5.66 22.39 17.91
N GLY A 239 4.41 22.72 17.56
CA GLY A 239 3.94 24.09 17.44
C GLY A 239 4.63 24.86 16.32
N VAL A 240 5.15 24.17 15.30
CA VAL A 240 5.82 24.80 14.14
C VAL A 240 5.01 24.57 12.86
N ALA A 241 5.11 25.49 11.92
CA ALA A 241 4.54 25.29 10.60
C ALA A 241 5.35 24.23 9.84
N ALA A 242 4.66 23.30 9.19
CA ALA A 242 5.31 22.37 8.28
C ALA A 242 5.83 23.10 7.03
N PRO A 243 6.90 22.63 6.39
CA PRO A 243 7.40 23.20 5.16
C PRO A 243 6.32 23.25 4.07
N GLU A 244 6.20 24.34 3.35
CA GLU A 244 5.20 24.50 2.27
C GLU A 244 5.34 23.42 1.19
N GLY A 245 6.59 23.05 0.83
CA GLY A 245 6.87 22.00 -0.14
C GLY A 245 6.31 20.62 0.26
N LEU A 246 5.98 20.38 1.53
CA LEU A 246 5.35 19.13 2.00
C LEU A 246 3.98 18.90 1.36
N TYR A 247 3.25 19.97 1.09
CA TYR A 247 1.86 19.92 0.61
C TYR A 247 1.73 20.03 -0.92
N LYS A 248 2.87 20.18 -1.59
CA LYS A 248 2.90 20.24 -3.04
C LYS A 248 2.26 19.00 -3.65
N ASN A 249 1.31 19.22 -4.57
CA ASN A 249 0.51 18.17 -5.21
C ASN A 249 -0.29 17.26 -4.26
N ALA A 250 -0.19 17.42 -2.95
CA ALA A 250 -0.83 16.52 -1.98
C ALA A 250 -2.37 16.55 -2.06
N GLU A 251 -2.98 17.73 -2.28
CA GLU A 251 -4.43 17.84 -2.46
C GLU A 251 -4.89 17.10 -3.73
N LYS A 252 -4.20 17.29 -4.87
CA LYS A 252 -4.52 16.62 -6.13
C LYS A 252 -4.37 15.09 -6.00
N LEU A 253 -3.33 14.65 -5.30
CA LEU A 253 -3.14 13.22 -5.04
C LEU A 253 -4.22 12.66 -4.12
N TRP A 254 -4.67 13.44 -3.12
CA TRP A 254 -5.83 13.07 -2.30
C TRP A 254 -7.11 12.93 -3.13
N GLN A 255 -7.40 13.87 -4.04
CA GLN A 255 -8.56 13.79 -4.94
C GLN A 255 -8.55 12.50 -5.78
N LEU A 256 -7.37 12.10 -6.27
CA LEU A 256 -7.18 10.84 -7.02
C LEU A 256 -7.42 9.62 -6.14
N LEU A 257 -6.82 9.54 -4.94
CA LEU A 257 -7.04 8.42 -4.01
C LEU A 257 -8.49 8.35 -3.53
N LYS A 258 -9.12 9.51 -3.29
CA LYS A 258 -10.54 9.60 -2.92
C LYS A 258 -11.43 9.05 -4.04
N ALA A 259 -11.10 9.34 -5.32
CA ALA A 259 -11.79 8.79 -6.47
C ALA A 259 -11.67 7.26 -6.56
N CYS A 260 -10.55 6.70 -6.11
CA CYS A 260 -10.32 5.26 -6.07
C CYS A 260 -10.80 4.61 -4.76
N THR A 261 -11.43 5.34 -3.84
CA THR A 261 -11.96 4.79 -2.59
C THR A 261 -13.45 4.50 -2.72
N PHE A 262 -13.84 3.28 -2.39
CA PHE A 262 -15.24 2.84 -2.38
C PHE A 262 -15.98 3.34 -1.13
N PRO A 263 -17.31 3.37 -1.15
CA PRO A 263 -18.12 3.79 0.01
C PRO A 263 -17.91 2.96 1.28
N ASP A 264 -17.42 1.72 1.16
CA ASP A 264 -17.08 0.85 2.29
C ASP A 264 -15.68 1.10 2.87
N GLY A 265 -14.91 2.05 2.32
CA GLY A 265 -13.56 2.41 2.73
C GLY A 265 -12.44 1.64 2.05
N ARG A 266 -12.76 0.73 1.13
CA ARG A 266 -11.75 -0.03 0.36
C ARG A 266 -11.19 0.82 -0.76
N MET A 267 -9.87 0.75 -0.96
CA MET A 267 -9.19 1.45 -2.05
C MET A 267 -9.02 0.56 -3.28
N CYS A 268 -9.55 1.01 -4.42
CA CYS A 268 -9.33 0.40 -5.73
C CYS A 268 -7.88 0.66 -6.20
N ARG A 269 -7.26 -0.34 -6.78
CA ARG A 269 -5.90 -0.24 -7.34
C ARG A 269 -5.94 -0.45 -8.85
N ILE A 270 -6.26 0.62 -9.53
CA ILE A 270 -6.45 0.63 -11.00
C ILE A 270 -5.22 0.17 -11.77
N GLY A 271 -4.01 0.32 -11.22
CA GLY A 271 -2.77 -0.20 -11.77
C GLY A 271 -2.40 -1.61 -11.31
N GLY A 272 -3.28 -2.27 -10.54
CA GLY A 272 -2.98 -3.55 -9.90
C GLY A 272 -2.14 -3.44 -8.64
N ASP A 273 -1.78 -4.57 -8.05
CA ASP A 273 -0.88 -4.65 -6.91
C ASP A 273 -0.25 -6.04 -6.80
N THR A 274 0.99 -6.09 -6.35
CA THR A 274 1.71 -7.33 -6.00
C THR A 274 1.58 -7.69 -4.52
N ARG A 275 0.91 -6.86 -3.72
CA ARG A 275 0.77 -7.04 -2.27
C ARG A 275 -0.51 -7.78 -1.94
N ILE A 276 -0.58 -8.27 -0.71
CA ILE A 276 -1.80 -8.91 -0.22
C ILE A 276 -2.97 -7.92 -0.29
N ARG A 277 -4.00 -8.36 -0.96
CA ARG A 277 -5.25 -7.66 -1.15
C ARG A 277 -5.84 -7.17 0.17
N TYR A 278 -6.33 -5.93 0.18
CA TYR A 278 -7.03 -5.26 1.27
C TYR A 278 -6.21 -5.01 2.54
N CYS A 279 -4.90 -5.21 2.52
CA CYS A 279 -4.04 -5.00 3.68
C CYS A 279 -3.03 -3.91 3.42
N TYR A 280 -1.96 -4.24 2.73
CA TYR A 280 -0.86 -3.32 2.53
C TYR A 280 -1.33 -2.01 1.87
N CYS A 281 -0.85 -0.89 2.34
CA CYS A 281 -1.22 0.47 1.92
C CYS A 281 -2.67 0.88 2.23
N GLN A 282 -3.63 -0.03 2.22
CA GLN A 282 -4.99 0.22 2.69
C GLN A 282 -5.00 0.72 4.14
N LEU A 283 -4.09 0.20 4.97
CA LEU A 283 -3.94 0.55 6.38
C LEU A 283 -3.57 2.02 6.62
N TYR A 284 -3.04 2.72 5.61
CA TYR A 284 -2.61 4.13 5.75
C TYR A 284 -3.73 5.12 5.42
N LEU A 285 -4.80 4.67 4.76
CA LEU A 285 -5.91 5.54 4.38
C LEU A 285 -6.53 6.32 5.55
N PRO A 286 -6.73 5.74 6.76
CA PRO A 286 -7.22 6.50 7.91
C PRO A 286 -6.33 7.68 8.31
N MET A 287 -5.00 7.51 8.26
CA MET A 287 -4.03 8.57 8.57
C MET A 287 -4.10 9.70 7.54
N ILE A 288 -4.21 9.34 6.27
CA ILE A 288 -4.33 10.28 5.15
C ILE A 288 -5.64 11.07 5.28
N ALA A 289 -6.73 10.38 5.57
CA ALA A 289 -8.03 11.02 5.77
C ALA A 289 -8.03 11.97 6.99
N LEU A 290 -7.32 11.63 8.08
CA LEU A 290 -7.16 12.53 9.23
C LEU A 290 -6.42 13.82 8.84
N TRP A 291 -5.36 13.71 8.04
CA TRP A 291 -4.65 14.85 7.48
C TRP A 291 -5.53 15.69 6.55
N ALA A 292 -6.30 15.04 5.67
CA ALA A 292 -7.19 15.73 4.75
C ALA A 292 -8.30 16.49 5.51
N GLU A 293 -8.81 15.93 6.61
CA GLU A 293 -9.74 16.60 7.52
C GLU A 293 -9.09 17.85 8.15
N ASP A 294 -7.88 17.71 8.71
CA ASP A 294 -7.22 18.80 9.47
C ASP A 294 -6.65 19.90 8.56
N TYR A 295 -5.99 19.51 7.47
CA TYR A 295 -5.27 20.44 6.60
C TYR A 295 -6.12 20.98 5.45
N LEU A 296 -6.87 20.11 4.76
CA LEU A 296 -7.71 20.50 3.62
C LEU A 296 -9.10 20.96 4.06
N GLY A 297 -9.53 20.64 5.29
CA GLY A 297 -10.89 20.85 5.75
C GLY A 297 -11.91 19.98 4.99
N ASP A 298 -11.50 18.81 4.46
CA ASP A 298 -12.36 17.95 3.64
C ASP A 298 -13.48 17.31 4.47
N ALA A 299 -14.72 17.70 4.19
CA ALA A 299 -15.92 17.26 4.88
C ALA A 299 -16.20 15.74 4.73
N ASP A 300 -15.67 15.11 3.68
CA ASP A 300 -15.88 13.68 3.43
C ASP A 300 -14.80 12.82 4.13
N ALA A 301 -13.68 13.41 4.49
CA ALA A 301 -12.54 12.68 5.07
C ALA A 301 -12.89 11.92 6.36
N PRO A 302 -13.69 12.47 7.31
CA PRO A 302 -14.12 11.73 8.50
C PRO A 302 -14.90 10.46 8.18
N ALA A 303 -15.78 10.49 7.17
CA ALA A 303 -16.56 9.33 6.75
C ALA A 303 -15.67 8.27 6.09
N ILE A 304 -14.75 8.67 5.22
CA ILE A 304 -13.76 7.77 4.60
C ILE A 304 -12.91 7.09 5.68
N ARG A 305 -12.40 7.87 6.65
CA ARG A 305 -11.65 7.37 7.80
C ARG A 305 -12.43 6.34 8.59
N GLN A 306 -13.67 6.65 8.93
CA GLN A 306 -14.55 5.75 9.68
C GLN A 306 -14.75 4.43 8.94
N LYS A 307 -15.05 4.47 7.64
CA LYS A 307 -15.26 3.27 6.82
C LYS A 307 -14.00 2.42 6.69
N ALA A 308 -12.84 3.03 6.52
CA ALA A 308 -11.57 2.29 6.47
C ALA A 308 -11.25 1.59 7.80
N ILE A 309 -11.57 2.22 8.94
CA ILE A 309 -11.43 1.60 10.27
C ILE A 309 -12.45 0.46 10.47
N GLU A 310 -13.70 0.65 10.06
CA GLU A 310 -14.74 -0.39 10.11
C GLU A 310 -14.35 -1.62 9.28
N LEU A 311 -13.76 -1.41 8.11
CA LEU A 311 -13.24 -2.49 7.25
C LEU A 311 -12.16 -3.30 7.98
N LEU A 312 -11.19 -2.63 8.62
CA LEU A 312 -10.16 -3.29 9.43
C LEU A 312 -10.76 -3.99 10.67
N ARG A 313 -11.79 -3.38 11.29
CA ARG A 313 -12.50 -4.02 12.42
C ARG A 313 -13.18 -5.31 11.99
N LYS A 314 -13.74 -5.37 10.78
CA LYS A 314 -14.34 -6.60 10.25
C LYS A 314 -13.30 -7.72 10.13
N ASP A 315 -12.08 -7.42 9.67
CA ASP A 315 -10.96 -8.38 9.67
C ASP A 315 -10.65 -8.86 11.10
N GLN A 316 -10.51 -7.93 12.04
CA GLN A 316 -10.18 -8.24 13.42
C GLN A 316 -11.25 -9.10 14.11
N LEU A 317 -12.53 -8.79 13.91
CA LEU A 317 -13.64 -9.56 14.48
C LEU A 317 -13.74 -10.99 13.94
N ALA A 318 -13.24 -11.24 12.75
CA ALA A 318 -13.15 -12.58 12.19
C ALA A 318 -12.06 -13.42 12.87
N SER A 319 -11.09 -12.79 13.53
CA SER A 319 -10.00 -13.45 14.25
C SER A 319 -10.40 -13.73 15.70
N SER A 320 -10.25 -14.97 16.17
CA SER A 320 -10.67 -15.37 17.52
C SER A 320 -9.80 -14.83 18.66
N ASN A 321 -8.58 -14.36 18.31
CA ASN A 321 -7.56 -13.91 19.28
C ASN A 321 -7.36 -12.39 19.30
N GLY A 322 -8.17 -11.63 18.57
CA GLY A 322 -8.07 -10.17 18.47
C GLY A 322 -7.01 -9.65 17.48
N SER A 323 -6.28 -10.53 16.77
CA SER A 323 -5.39 -10.14 15.68
C SER A 323 -6.18 -9.54 14.51
N PHE A 324 -5.55 -8.67 13.71
CA PHE A 324 -6.21 -8.06 12.57
C PHE A 324 -6.40 -9.05 11.43
N PHE A 325 -5.41 -9.89 11.17
CA PHE A 325 -5.37 -10.71 9.97
C PHE A 325 -5.30 -12.22 10.23
N GLY A 326 -5.35 -12.66 11.49
CA GLY A 326 -5.20 -14.08 11.86
C GLY A 326 -6.20 -15.00 11.16
N ALA A 327 -7.47 -14.58 11.05
CA ALA A 327 -8.49 -15.38 10.37
C ALA A 327 -8.28 -15.52 8.86
N ARG A 328 -7.75 -14.47 8.22
CA ARG A 328 -7.60 -14.41 6.76
C ARG A 328 -6.20 -14.74 6.26
N LEU A 329 -5.19 -14.37 7.02
CA LEU A 329 -3.78 -14.44 6.64
C LEU A 329 -2.92 -15.22 7.65
N GLY A 330 -3.53 -15.96 8.57
CA GLY A 330 -2.79 -16.72 9.61
C GLY A 330 -1.80 -17.74 9.05
N HIS A 331 -2.02 -18.27 7.84
CA HIS A 331 -1.05 -19.13 7.16
C HIS A 331 0.31 -18.44 6.94
N LEU A 332 0.35 -17.10 6.85
CA LEU A 332 1.61 -16.36 6.74
C LEU A 332 2.50 -16.48 7.98
N GLU A 333 1.98 -16.86 9.12
CA GLU A 333 2.83 -17.17 10.29
C GLU A 333 3.86 -18.26 9.98
N HIS A 334 3.52 -19.20 9.09
CA HIS A 334 4.40 -20.28 8.66
C HIS A 334 5.13 -19.94 7.36
N ASP A 335 4.41 -19.35 6.39
CA ASP A 335 4.93 -19.16 5.03
C ASP A 335 5.83 -17.92 4.93
N SER A 336 5.55 -16.88 5.73
CA SER A 336 6.30 -15.62 5.75
C SER A 336 6.12 -14.88 7.08
N TYR A 337 6.68 -15.43 8.16
CA TYR A 337 6.53 -14.94 9.52
C TYR A 337 6.81 -13.43 9.67
N GLN A 338 7.89 -12.96 9.08
CA GLN A 338 8.24 -11.52 9.13
C GLN A 338 7.17 -10.65 8.45
N TYR A 339 6.60 -11.13 7.34
CA TYR A 339 5.56 -10.39 6.63
C TYR A 339 4.25 -10.35 7.42
N TYR A 340 3.88 -11.45 8.08
CA TYR A 340 2.74 -11.48 8.99
C TYR A 340 2.90 -10.47 10.13
N CYS A 341 4.05 -10.51 10.83
CA CYS A 341 4.36 -9.54 11.89
C CYS A 341 4.33 -8.08 11.39
N ARG A 342 4.77 -7.85 10.15
CA ARG A 342 4.73 -6.52 9.52
C ARG A 342 3.29 -6.03 9.33
N LEU A 343 2.40 -6.85 8.79
CA LEU A 343 0.99 -6.47 8.58
C LEU A 343 0.28 -6.16 9.89
N GLU A 344 0.43 -7.02 10.90
CA GLU A 344 -0.14 -6.81 12.23
C GLU A 344 0.39 -5.52 12.88
N SER A 345 1.71 -5.29 12.83
CA SER A 345 2.30 -4.09 13.41
C SER A 345 1.97 -2.82 12.63
N ASP A 346 1.77 -2.88 11.32
CA ASP A 346 1.30 -1.74 10.52
C ASP A 346 -0.12 -1.33 10.94
N ALA A 347 -1.03 -2.28 11.09
CA ALA A 347 -2.39 -2.01 11.56
C ALA A 347 -2.39 -1.43 12.99
N PHE A 348 -1.59 -2.02 13.87
CA PHE A 348 -1.48 -1.59 15.25
C PHE A 348 -0.93 -0.15 15.38
N ALA A 349 0.13 0.16 14.62
CA ALA A 349 0.73 1.51 14.60
C ALA A 349 -0.22 2.55 13.99
N MET A 350 -0.97 2.20 12.95
CA MET A 350 -1.96 3.08 12.34
C MET A 350 -3.06 3.44 13.33
N LEU A 351 -3.60 2.46 14.07
CA LEU A 351 -4.60 2.73 15.11
C LEU A 351 -4.04 3.59 16.25
N ALA A 352 -2.78 3.36 16.63
CA ALA A 352 -2.09 4.20 17.61
C ALA A 352 -1.97 5.65 17.12
N PHE A 353 -1.59 5.85 15.86
CA PHE A 353 -1.56 7.18 15.25
C PHE A 353 -2.94 7.86 15.31
N MET A 354 -3.99 7.13 14.94
CA MET A 354 -5.35 7.65 14.99
C MET A 354 -5.77 8.01 16.42
N SER A 355 -5.50 7.14 17.41
CA SER A 355 -5.81 7.39 18.82
C SER A 355 -5.08 8.62 19.36
N TYR A 356 -3.84 8.85 18.93
CA TYR A 356 -3.02 9.95 19.43
C TYR A 356 -3.39 11.31 18.81
N TYR A 357 -3.66 11.34 17.50
CA TYR A 357 -3.83 12.61 16.76
C TYR A 357 -5.26 13.06 16.53
N GLN A 358 -6.27 12.19 16.61
CA GLN A 358 -7.64 12.56 16.29
C GLN A 358 -8.20 13.72 17.16
N ASP A 359 -7.78 13.80 18.43
CA ASP A 359 -8.20 14.89 19.34
C ASP A 359 -7.43 16.20 19.07
N LYS A 360 -6.40 16.16 18.22
CA LYS A 360 -5.60 17.32 17.82
C LYS A 360 -6.09 17.97 16.53
N VAL A 361 -7.05 17.36 15.86
CA VAL A 361 -7.74 17.96 14.71
C VAL A 361 -8.58 19.12 15.22
N LYS A 362 -8.22 20.34 14.79
CA LYS A 362 -8.86 21.57 15.27
C LYS A 362 -9.76 22.24 14.23
N THR A 363 -9.55 21.91 12.97
CA THR A 363 -10.28 22.55 11.88
C THR A 363 -11.57 21.76 11.65
N PRO A 364 -12.77 22.38 11.84
CA PRO A 364 -13.99 21.70 11.43
C PRO A 364 -13.96 21.52 9.92
N ALA A 365 -14.23 20.31 9.46
CA ALA A 365 -14.43 20.01 8.06
C ALA A 365 -15.53 20.91 7.50
N SER A 366 -15.19 21.76 6.52
CA SER A 366 -16.06 22.86 6.09
C SER A 366 -16.47 22.82 4.62
N LYS A 367 -15.71 22.07 3.79
CA LYS A 367 -16.00 21.92 2.36
C LYS A 367 -15.67 20.50 1.90
N SER A 368 -16.42 19.97 0.95
CA SER A 368 -16.02 18.73 0.29
C SER A 368 -14.90 19.02 -0.72
N VAL A 369 -13.80 18.30 -0.62
CA VAL A 369 -12.77 18.25 -1.67
C VAL A 369 -13.27 17.24 -2.71
N PRO A 370 -13.55 17.64 -3.96
CA PRO A 370 -14.18 16.76 -4.93
C PRO A 370 -13.27 15.57 -5.27
N ALA A 371 -13.83 14.37 -5.32
CA ALA A 371 -13.16 13.23 -5.92
C ALA A 371 -13.14 13.41 -7.45
N LEU A 372 -12.12 12.89 -8.12
CA LEU A 372 -12.08 12.89 -9.58
C LEU A 372 -13.15 11.92 -10.12
N THR A 373 -13.83 12.30 -11.19
CA THR A 373 -14.73 11.43 -11.94
C THR A 373 -14.02 10.72 -13.09
N GLU A 374 -12.85 11.22 -13.45
CA GLU A 374 -11.98 10.66 -14.49
C GLU A 374 -10.51 10.97 -14.21
N TRP A 375 -9.64 10.11 -14.68
CA TRP A 375 -8.21 10.31 -14.66
C TRP A 375 -7.57 9.48 -15.78
N PHE A 376 -6.58 10.05 -16.48
CA PHE A 376 -5.83 9.40 -17.54
C PHE A 376 -4.35 9.75 -17.43
N ASP A 377 -3.49 8.77 -17.70
CA ASP A 377 -2.05 8.90 -17.64
C ASP A 377 -1.40 8.18 -18.84
N ASP A 378 -0.88 8.95 -19.75
CA ASP A 378 -0.30 8.44 -20.99
C ASP A 378 0.99 7.63 -20.75
N TYR A 379 1.76 7.99 -19.71
CA TYR A 379 2.99 7.27 -19.37
C TYR A 379 2.74 5.80 -18.99
N HIS A 380 1.65 5.52 -18.28
CA HIS A 380 1.29 4.14 -17.93
C HIS A 380 0.27 3.52 -18.89
N GLY A 381 -0.19 4.25 -19.91
CA GLY A 381 -1.31 3.83 -20.73
C GLY A 381 -2.51 3.46 -19.84
N ALA A 382 -2.83 4.27 -18.86
CA ALA A 382 -3.78 3.94 -17.82
C ALA A 382 -4.81 5.03 -17.58
N GLY A 383 -6.00 4.63 -17.08
CA GLY A 383 -7.02 5.58 -16.70
C GLY A 383 -8.27 4.94 -16.13
N PHE A 384 -9.16 5.79 -15.63
CA PHE A 384 -10.47 5.36 -15.16
C PHE A 384 -11.55 6.41 -15.45
N LEU A 385 -12.78 5.92 -15.50
CA LEU A 385 -14.02 6.68 -15.35
C LEU A 385 -14.77 6.17 -14.13
N ARG A 386 -15.30 7.08 -13.32
CA ARG A 386 -16.12 6.80 -12.15
C ARG A 386 -17.42 7.61 -12.22
N ASN A 387 -18.54 6.94 -12.00
CA ASN A 387 -19.84 7.55 -11.78
C ASN A 387 -20.52 6.96 -10.54
N GLU A 388 -21.80 7.19 -10.33
CA GLU A 388 -22.57 6.67 -9.19
C GLU A 388 -22.80 5.15 -9.23
N HIS A 389 -22.49 4.48 -10.35
CA HIS A 389 -22.71 3.03 -10.51
C HIS A 389 -21.45 2.21 -10.34
N CYS A 390 -20.35 2.62 -10.98
CA CYS A 390 -19.12 1.82 -11.03
C CYS A 390 -17.86 2.64 -11.27
N ILE A 391 -16.72 2.00 -11.02
CA ILE A 391 -15.41 2.40 -11.55
C ILE A 391 -15.10 1.46 -12.72
N ARG A 392 -14.78 2.05 -13.88
CA ARG A 392 -14.27 1.35 -15.06
C ARG A 392 -12.86 1.84 -15.32
N SER A 393 -11.89 0.95 -15.30
CA SER A 393 -10.48 1.30 -15.46
C SER A 393 -9.72 0.33 -16.33
N TRP A 394 -8.61 0.81 -16.87
CA TRP A 394 -7.63 0.02 -17.58
C TRP A 394 -6.23 0.52 -17.32
N SER A 395 -5.25 -0.38 -17.33
CA SER A 395 -3.84 -0.07 -17.21
C SER A 395 -3.02 -1.03 -18.05
N ALA A 396 -2.19 -0.51 -18.95
CA ALA A 396 -1.22 -1.29 -19.69
C ALA A 396 -0.04 -1.73 -18.84
N ARG A 397 0.35 -0.89 -17.86
CA ARG A 397 1.44 -1.18 -16.92
C ARG A 397 0.90 -1.56 -15.55
N SER A 398 0.53 -2.82 -15.42
CA SER A 398 0.23 -3.44 -14.14
C SER A 398 1.22 -4.57 -13.85
N PRO A 399 1.28 -5.10 -12.62
CA PRO A 399 2.06 -6.31 -12.35
C PRO A 399 1.62 -7.45 -13.26
N TYR A 400 2.55 -8.04 -13.97
CA TYR A 400 2.31 -9.13 -14.93
C TYR A 400 1.51 -8.76 -16.20
N GLY A 401 1.54 -7.49 -16.62
CA GLY A 401 1.02 -7.06 -17.90
C GLY A 401 -0.18 -6.13 -17.81
N VAL A 402 -1.16 -6.35 -18.67
CA VAL A 402 -2.35 -5.50 -18.80
C VAL A 402 -3.42 -5.90 -17.80
N MET A 403 -4.19 -4.93 -17.33
CA MET A 403 -5.30 -5.17 -16.41
C MET A 403 -6.47 -4.23 -16.69
N ALA A 404 -7.69 -4.74 -16.58
CA ALA A 404 -8.90 -3.93 -16.59
C ALA A 404 -9.77 -4.21 -15.36
N LEU A 405 -10.57 -3.24 -14.95
CA LEU A 405 -11.53 -3.36 -13.87
C LEU A 405 -12.87 -2.74 -14.27
N CYS A 406 -13.93 -3.43 -13.95
CA CYS A 406 -15.29 -2.91 -13.97
C CYS A 406 -15.97 -3.30 -12.64
N VAL A 407 -15.99 -2.39 -11.68
CA VAL A 407 -16.37 -2.72 -10.31
C VAL A 407 -17.52 -1.84 -9.85
N PRO A 408 -18.68 -2.44 -9.50
CA PRO A 408 -19.81 -1.71 -8.93
C PRO A 408 -19.40 -0.98 -7.64
N LEU A 409 -19.83 0.27 -7.44
CA LEU A 409 -19.45 1.06 -6.26
C LEU A 409 -19.96 0.48 -4.95
N ASP A 410 -21.06 -0.25 -4.97
CA ASP A 410 -21.67 -0.89 -3.80
C ASP A 410 -21.13 -2.30 -3.51
N SER A 411 -20.13 -2.75 -4.27
CA SER A 411 -19.57 -4.11 -4.19
C SER A 411 -18.08 -4.12 -4.52
N SER A 412 -17.29 -3.47 -3.68
CA SER A 412 -15.84 -3.31 -3.83
C SER A 412 -15.06 -4.63 -3.89
N ASP A 413 -15.67 -5.74 -3.48
CA ASP A 413 -15.12 -7.08 -3.47
C ASP A 413 -15.35 -7.86 -4.79
N MET A 414 -15.84 -7.19 -5.85
CA MET A 414 -16.06 -7.80 -7.16
C MET A 414 -14.82 -7.90 -8.05
N ALA A 415 -13.65 -7.55 -7.56
CA ALA A 415 -12.41 -7.66 -8.32
C ALA A 415 -11.19 -7.92 -7.45
N GLU A 416 -10.25 -8.69 -7.99
CA GLU A 416 -8.88 -8.75 -7.52
C GLU A 416 -8.03 -7.64 -8.14
N TRP A 417 -6.93 -7.28 -7.47
CA TRP A 417 -6.01 -6.23 -7.93
C TRP A 417 -4.82 -6.78 -8.73
N LEU A 418 -4.85 -8.03 -9.15
CA LEU A 418 -3.76 -8.64 -9.91
C LEU A 418 -4.28 -9.39 -11.14
N GLY A 419 -3.84 -8.97 -12.33
CA GLY A 419 -4.14 -9.62 -13.60
C GLY A 419 -5.64 -9.87 -13.77
N ASN A 420 -6.47 -8.86 -13.61
CA ASN A 420 -7.92 -8.97 -13.76
C ASN A 420 -8.36 -8.58 -15.17
N LEU A 421 -9.37 -9.29 -15.68
CA LEU A 421 -9.93 -9.12 -17.02
C LEU A 421 -8.85 -9.22 -18.12
N THR A 422 -7.91 -10.11 -17.91
CA THR A 422 -6.86 -10.50 -18.87
C THR A 422 -6.63 -12.00 -18.82
N GLY A 423 -6.09 -12.57 -19.89
CA GLY A 423 -5.60 -13.95 -19.91
C GLY A 423 -4.13 -14.04 -19.51
N ASP A 424 -3.66 -15.26 -19.31
CA ASP A 424 -2.27 -15.54 -18.95
C ASP A 424 -1.69 -16.65 -19.84
N ILE A 425 -0.42 -16.51 -20.19
CA ILE A 425 0.37 -17.52 -20.87
C ILE A 425 1.44 -18.00 -19.90
N TYR A 426 1.36 -19.25 -19.47
CA TYR A 426 2.37 -19.89 -18.63
C TYR A 426 3.18 -20.89 -19.43
N SER A 427 4.48 -20.83 -19.35
CA SER A 427 5.42 -21.74 -20.01
C SER A 427 6.39 -22.33 -19.00
N VAL A 428 6.99 -23.46 -19.38
CA VAL A 428 8.04 -24.17 -18.62
C VAL A 428 9.27 -23.29 -18.35
N ASN A 429 9.49 -22.26 -19.18
CA ASN A 429 10.56 -21.28 -19.00
C ASN A 429 10.01 -19.97 -18.40
N PRO A 430 10.79 -19.26 -17.59
CA PRO A 430 10.36 -17.96 -17.08
C PRO A 430 10.09 -17.01 -18.26
N ILE A 431 8.87 -16.53 -18.33
CA ILE A 431 8.38 -15.64 -19.37
C ILE A 431 8.10 -14.28 -18.75
N LEU A 432 8.72 -13.25 -19.30
CA LEU A 432 8.41 -11.87 -18.99
C LEU A 432 7.46 -11.34 -20.06
N SER A 433 6.38 -10.70 -19.65
CA SER A 433 5.50 -9.96 -20.55
C SER A 433 5.74 -8.48 -20.35
N THR A 434 6.22 -7.81 -21.39
CA THR A 434 6.48 -6.36 -21.39
C THR A 434 5.58 -5.68 -22.41
N PRO A 435 4.94 -4.55 -22.06
CA PRO A 435 4.20 -3.78 -23.05
C PRO A 435 5.18 -3.09 -24.00
N GLU A 436 4.99 -3.29 -25.30
CA GLU A 436 5.73 -2.58 -26.36
C GLU A 436 4.96 -1.37 -26.90
N VAL A 437 3.65 -1.51 -26.97
CA VAL A 437 2.74 -0.46 -27.42
C VAL A 437 1.65 -0.32 -26.38
N GLU A 438 1.38 0.91 -26.01
CA GLU A 438 0.34 1.22 -25.05
C GLU A 438 -0.32 2.55 -25.39
N LYS A 439 -1.63 2.57 -25.34
CA LYS A 439 -2.39 3.79 -25.59
C LYS A 439 -3.71 3.75 -24.85
N ILE A 440 -4.04 4.86 -24.20
CA ILE A 440 -5.38 5.10 -23.70
C ILE A 440 -5.90 6.40 -24.30
N THR A 441 -7.18 6.42 -24.70
CA THR A 441 -7.78 7.61 -25.30
C THR A 441 -9.15 7.83 -24.69
N ARG A 442 -9.35 8.98 -24.04
CA ARG A 442 -10.67 9.45 -23.65
C ARG A 442 -11.49 9.78 -24.89
N CYS A 443 -12.68 9.20 -25.01
CA CYS A 443 -13.56 9.41 -26.16
C CYS A 443 -14.69 10.39 -25.85
N SER A 444 -15.24 10.32 -24.61
CA SER A 444 -16.27 11.23 -24.11
C SER A 444 -16.23 11.26 -22.57
N GLN A 445 -17.17 11.96 -21.93
CA GLN A 445 -17.28 11.98 -20.47
C GLN A 445 -17.54 10.59 -19.86
N GLU A 446 -18.20 9.69 -20.62
CA GLU A 446 -18.57 8.35 -20.16
C GLU A 446 -17.85 7.24 -20.92
N SER A 447 -16.87 7.54 -21.78
CA SER A 447 -16.21 6.52 -22.60
C SER A 447 -14.72 6.76 -22.81
N PHE A 448 -13.97 5.65 -22.85
CA PHE A 448 -12.57 5.61 -23.28
C PHE A 448 -12.28 4.33 -24.03
N THR A 449 -11.17 4.32 -24.78
CA THR A 449 -10.57 3.11 -25.36
C THR A 449 -9.14 2.96 -24.88
N GLY A 450 -8.70 1.72 -24.73
CA GLY A 450 -7.32 1.35 -24.42
C GLY A 450 -6.83 0.27 -25.39
N TYR A 451 -5.55 0.31 -25.72
CA TYR A 451 -4.86 -0.70 -26.50
C TYR A 451 -3.47 -0.94 -25.95
N ALA A 452 -3.06 -2.19 -25.85
CA ALA A 452 -1.70 -2.57 -25.56
C ALA A 452 -1.28 -3.79 -26.38
N GLU A 453 -0.01 -3.82 -26.73
CA GLU A 453 0.66 -4.95 -27.32
C GLU A 453 1.82 -5.36 -26.43
N SER A 454 1.82 -6.62 -26.00
CA SER A 454 2.83 -7.15 -25.09
C SER A 454 3.55 -8.33 -25.72
N LEU A 455 4.86 -8.38 -25.55
CA LEU A 455 5.68 -9.51 -25.93
C LEU A 455 5.84 -10.46 -24.76
N THR A 456 5.69 -11.74 -25.04
CA THR A 456 6.05 -12.82 -24.14
C THR A 456 7.44 -13.31 -24.51
N THR A 457 8.42 -13.06 -23.66
CA THR A 457 9.83 -13.31 -23.92
C THR A 457 10.44 -14.25 -22.88
N ALA A 458 11.42 -15.06 -23.29
CA ALA A 458 12.34 -15.67 -22.36
C ALA A 458 13.52 -14.72 -22.14
N ALA A 459 13.90 -14.54 -20.89
CA ALA A 459 15.08 -13.76 -20.56
C ALA A 459 16.34 -14.33 -21.22
N ALA A 460 17.19 -13.46 -21.75
CA ALA A 460 18.50 -13.82 -22.27
C ALA A 460 19.31 -14.57 -21.20
N ARG A 461 19.97 -15.66 -21.61
CA ARG A 461 20.74 -16.51 -20.69
C ARG A 461 22.20 -16.07 -20.55
N ALA A 462 22.71 -15.26 -21.48
CA ALA A 462 24.06 -14.76 -21.48
C ALA A 462 24.12 -13.26 -21.78
N GLU A 463 25.17 -12.61 -21.31
CA GLU A 463 25.43 -11.19 -21.59
C GLU A 463 25.59 -10.96 -23.12
N GLY A 464 24.78 -10.05 -23.67
CA GLY A 464 24.76 -9.74 -25.12
C GLY A 464 23.77 -10.56 -25.94
N GLU A 465 23.08 -11.55 -25.37
CA GLU A 465 21.95 -12.21 -26.03
C GLU A 465 20.70 -11.33 -25.98
N GLN A 466 19.92 -11.31 -27.05
CA GLN A 466 18.58 -10.67 -27.02
C GLN A 466 17.56 -11.62 -26.46
N ASP A 467 16.56 -11.05 -25.76
CA ASP A 467 15.39 -11.80 -25.31
C ASP A 467 14.70 -12.48 -26.50
N THR A 468 14.38 -13.75 -26.33
CA THR A 468 13.69 -14.50 -27.38
C THR A 468 12.18 -14.28 -27.24
N VAL A 469 11.57 -13.70 -28.28
CA VAL A 469 10.11 -13.54 -28.36
C VAL A 469 9.47 -14.86 -28.76
N PHE A 470 8.49 -15.32 -27.97
CA PHE A 470 7.71 -16.53 -28.21
C PHE A 470 6.30 -16.25 -28.67
N ALA A 471 5.67 -15.23 -28.10
CA ALA A 471 4.31 -14.89 -28.42
C ALA A 471 4.08 -13.38 -28.30
N ARG A 472 3.12 -12.91 -29.03
CA ARG A 472 2.61 -11.53 -28.98
C ARG A 472 1.16 -11.54 -28.52
N ARG A 473 0.84 -10.70 -27.58
CA ARG A 473 -0.51 -10.53 -27.04
C ARG A 473 -1.01 -9.12 -27.29
N ARG A 474 -2.21 -9.01 -27.87
CA ARG A 474 -2.89 -7.73 -28.11
C ARG A 474 -4.12 -7.65 -27.25
N HIS A 475 -4.25 -6.56 -26.54
CA HIS A 475 -5.39 -6.24 -25.68
C HIS A 475 -6.05 -4.97 -26.19
N ALA A 476 -7.35 -4.98 -26.27
CA ALA A 476 -8.14 -3.79 -26.51
C ALA A 476 -9.29 -3.72 -25.49
N VAL A 477 -9.58 -2.51 -25.03
CA VAL A 477 -10.70 -2.26 -24.12
C VAL A 477 -11.49 -1.06 -24.61
N ALA A 478 -12.80 -1.08 -24.39
CA ALA A 478 -13.65 0.08 -24.53
C ALA A 478 -14.61 0.17 -23.35
N ALA A 479 -14.55 1.27 -22.60
CA ALA A 479 -15.61 1.67 -21.69
C ALA A 479 -16.70 2.34 -22.51
N LEU A 480 -17.90 1.78 -22.50
CA LEU A 480 -19.00 2.23 -23.36
C LEU A 480 -19.68 3.49 -22.84
N PRO A 481 -20.33 4.29 -23.72
CA PRO A 481 -21.00 5.53 -23.34
C PRO A 481 -22.25 5.35 -22.44
N ASP A 482 -22.67 4.11 -22.18
CA ASP A 482 -23.77 3.79 -21.27
C ASP A 482 -23.43 4.00 -19.78
N GLY A 483 -22.16 4.36 -19.50
CA GLY A 483 -21.66 4.61 -18.15
C GLY A 483 -21.46 3.36 -17.29
N ARG A 484 -21.75 2.14 -17.78
CA ARG A 484 -21.76 0.89 -16.97
C ARG A 484 -20.99 -0.26 -17.58
N SER A 485 -20.88 -0.31 -18.92
CA SER A 485 -20.35 -1.48 -19.61
C SER A 485 -18.92 -1.28 -20.08
N MET A 486 -18.17 -2.37 -20.15
CA MET A 486 -16.86 -2.47 -20.79
C MET A 486 -16.84 -3.63 -21.77
N VAL A 487 -16.18 -3.43 -22.91
CA VAL A 487 -15.84 -4.50 -23.87
C VAL A 487 -14.35 -4.73 -23.78
N ILE A 488 -13.95 -6.00 -23.69
CA ILE A 488 -12.55 -6.41 -23.61
C ILE A 488 -12.29 -7.41 -24.72
N LEU A 489 -11.20 -7.20 -25.46
CA LEU A 489 -10.77 -8.05 -26.55
C LEU A 489 -9.33 -8.46 -26.30
N GLU A 490 -9.03 -9.73 -26.43
CA GLU A 490 -7.66 -10.26 -26.35
C GLU A 490 -7.41 -11.19 -27.52
N TYR A 491 -6.22 -11.05 -28.10
CA TYR A 491 -5.73 -11.92 -29.16
C TYR A 491 -4.26 -12.25 -28.91
N SER A 492 -3.90 -13.52 -29.03
CA SER A 492 -2.53 -14.01 -28.84
C SER A 492 -2.05 -14.78 -30.05
N ASP A 493 -0.86 -14.43 -30.55
CA ASP A 493 -0.15 -15.11 -31.63
C ASP A 493 1.13 -15.75 -31.07
N ALA A 494 1.39 -17.00 -31.45
CA ALA A 494 2.69 -17.63 -31.23
C ALA A 494 3.63 -17.26 -32.38
N GLU A 495 4.76 -16.63 -32.08
CA GLU A 495 5.80 -16.32 -33.09
C GLU A 495 6.77 -17.49 -33.28
N ARG A 496 6.78 -18.43 -32.35
CA ARG A 496 7.60 -19.66 -32.38
C ARG A 496 6.87 -20.81 -31.74
N GLU A 497 7.31 -22.03 -32.00
CA GLU A 497 6.87 -23.20 -31.26
C GLU A 497 7.23 -23.05 -29.77
N ILE A 498 6.25 -23.19 -28.90
CA ILE A 498 6.38 -23.03 -27.45
C ILE A 498 5.58 -24.11 -26.73
N THR A 499 6.18 -24.70 -25.70
CA THR A 499 5.47 -25.59 -24.79
C THR A 499 4.85 -24.75 -23.68
N LEU A 500 3.53 -24.81 -23.58
CA LEU A 500 2.76 -24.10 -22.55
C LEU A 500 2.41 -25.04 -21.42
N ASP A 501 2.58 -24.58 -20.18
CA ASP A 501 1.98 -25.21 -19.00
C ASP A 501 0.50 -24.91 -18.93
N GLN A 502 0.15 -23.65 -19.24
CA GLN A 502 -1.22 -23.19 -19.21
C GLN A 502 -1.40 -21.97 -20.14
N LEU A 503 -2.51 -21.99 -20.87
CA LEU A 503 -3.06 -20.81 -21.55
C LEU A 503 -4.43 -20.52 -20.95
N THR A 504 -4.62 -19.33 -20.40
CA THR A 504 -5.91 -18.89 -19.88
C THR A 504 -6.47 -17.79 -20.76
N ALA A 505 -7.80 -17.89 -21.03
CA ALA A 505 -8.56 -16.80 -21.63
C ALA A 505 -8.75 -15.66 -20.62
N ILE A 506 -9.39 -14.57 -21.07
CA ILE A 506 -9.78 -13.45 -20.20
C ILE A 506 -10.52 -13.98 -18.98
N ALA A 507 -10.04 -13.62 -17.79
CA ALA A 507 -10.62 -14.05 -16.53
C ALA A 507 -11.03 -12.87 -15.66
N LEU A 508 -12.26 -12.88 -15.14
CA LEU A 508 -12.65 -12.03 -14.02
C LEU A 508 -12.21 -12.73 -12.73
N LYS A 509 -11.23 -12.17 -12.04
CA LYS A 509 -10.73 -12.67 -10.76
C LYS A 509 -11.41 -11.93 -9.62
N MET A 510 -12.04 -12.68 -8.72
CA MET A 510 -12.80 -12.13 -7.58
C MET A 510 -12.38 -12.83 -6.28
N PRO A 511 -12.32 -12.09 -5.15
CA PRO A 511 -12.18 -12.71 -3.85
C PRO A 511 -13.44 -13.50 -3.46
N ASN A 512 -13.24 -14.56 -2.66
CA ASN A 512 -14.30 -15.22 -1.92
C ASN A 512 -13.82 -15.45 -0.48
N ASP A 513 -14.04 -14.47 0.36
CA ASP A 513 -13.48 -14.38 1.71
C ASP A 513 -14.49 -13.87 2.75
N ILE A 514 -14.00 -13.37 3.88
CA ILE A 514 -14.84 -12.86 4.98
C ILE A 514 -15.71 -11.65 4.58
N PHE A 515 -15.35 -10.90 3.54
CA PHE A 515 -16.08 -9.69 3.16
C PHE A 515 -17.37 -9.98 2.39
N ASN A 516 -17.45 -11.17 1.77
CA ASN A 516 -18.65 -11.67 1.11
C ASN A 516 -19.22 -12.95 1.79
N ASN A 517 -18.88 -13.16 3.07
CA ASN A 517 -19.27 -14.34 3.85
C ASN A 517 -18.83 -15.67 3.21
N LYS A 518 -17.69 -15.66 2.48
CA LYS A 518 -17.13 -16.82 1.78
C LYS A 518 -18.10 -17.47 0.77
N THR A 519 -18.98 -16.65 0.18
CA THR A 519 -20.03 -17.13 -0.73
C THR A 519 -20.17 -16.22 -1.93
N ARG A 520 -20.21 -16.78 -3.15
CA ARG A 520 -20.54 -16.10 -4.39
C ARG A 520 -21.69 -16.81 -5.09
N LEU A 521 -22.62 -16.04 -5.61
CA LEU A 521 -23.77 -16.56 -6.35
C LEU A 521 -23.60 -16.25 -7.84
N TYR A 522 -23.58 -17.29 -8.64
CA TYR A 522 -23.49 -17.23 -10.09
C TYR A 522 -24.81 -17.68 -10.69
N LYS A 523 -25.44 -16.84 -11.53
CA LYS A 523 -26.73 -17.11 -12.16
C LYS A 523 -26.68 -16.88 -13.65
N ASN A 524 -27.33 -17.75 -14.38
CA ASN A 524 -27.73 -17.55 -15.79
C ASN A 524 -29.10 -18.19 -16.06
N GLU A 525 -29.49 -18.29 -17.31
CA GLU A 525 -30.77 -18.86 -17.71
C GLU A 525 -30.92 -20.37 -17.46
N ARG A 526 -29.80 -21.07 -17.14
CA ARG A 526 -29.75 -22.53 -17.01
C ARG A 526 -29.44 -22.99 -15.60
N ILE A 527 -28.57 -22.26 -14.91
CA ILE A 527 -28.10 -22.67 -13.59
C ILE A 527 -28.08 -21.51 -12.60
N GLU A 528 -28.26 -21.89 -11.34
CA GLU A 528 -27.90 -21.08 -10.19
C GLU A 528 -26.85 -21.86 -9.39
N TYR A 529 -25.65 -21.30 -9.27
CA TYR A 529 -24.53 -21.93 -8.61
C TYR A 529 -24.00 -21.06 -7.47
N ARG A 530 -24.00 -21.60 -6.27
CA ARG A 530 -23.45 -20.96 -5.08
C ARG A 530 -22.07 -21.50 -4.80
N ALA A 531 -21.05 -20.71 -5.05
CA ALA A 531 -19.67 -21.06 -4.77
C ALA A 531 -19.34 -20.78 -3.31
N THR A 532 -18.86 -21.79 -2.61
CA THR A 532 -18.30 -21.74 -1.25
C THR A 532 -16.86 -22.21 -1.28
N PRO A 533 -16.02 -22.01 -0.22
CA PRO A 533 -14.66 -22.55 -0.18
C PRO A 533 -14.62 -24.04 -0.50
N VAL A 534 -13.58 -24.45 -1.19
CA VAL A 534 -13.36 -25.84 -1.63
C VAL A 534 -12.05 -26.37 -1.04
N GLU A 535 -11.98 -27.67 -0.77
CA GLU A 535 -10.78 -28.35 -0.27
C GLU A 535 -9.81 -28.75 -1.40
N GLN A 536 -10.31 -28.84 -2.62
CA GLN A 536 -9.54 -29.12 -3.82
C GLN A 536 -9.97 -28.18 -4.94
N ASP A 537 -9.05 -27.87 -5.85
CA ASP A 537 -9.36 -27.04 -7.02
C ASP A 537 -10.54 -27.62 -7.80
N LYS A 538 -11.49 -26.77 -8.14
CA LYS A 538 -12.73 -27.16 -8.82
C LYS A 538 -13.01 -26.27 -10.01
N ILE A 539 -13.40 -26.90 -11.12
CA ILE A 539 -13.92 -26.20 -12.30
C ILE A 539 -15.40 -26.53 -12.44
N THR A 540 -16.24 -25.53 -12.63
CA THR A 540 -17.67 -25.67 -12.88
C THR A 540 -18.01 -24.98 -14.20
N ASP A 541 -18.56 -25.74 -15.14
CA ASP A 541 -19.06 -25.22 -16.41
C ASP A 541 -20.43 -24.57 -16.19
N LEU A 542 -20.59 -23.33 -16.64
CA LEU A 542 -21.82 -22.57 -16.51
C LEU A 542 -22.84 -22.88 -17.62
N GLN A 543 -22.47 -23.69 -18.61
CA GLN A 543 -23.32 -24.08 -19.76
C GLN A 543 -23.94 -22.89 -20.50
N SER A 544 -23.31 -21.75 -20.43
CA SER A 544 -23.77 -20.49 -21.00
C SER A 544 -22.59 -19.57 -21.31
N ASN A 545 -22.73 -18.70 -22.27
CA ASN A 545 -21.79 -17.64 -22.59
C ASN A 545 -22.02 -16.37 -21.74
N ARG A 546 -22.95 -16.40 -20.79
CA ARG A 546 -23.20 -15.27 -19.87
C ARG A 546 -23.42 -15.75 -18.44
N VAL A 547 -23.11 -14.86 -17.50
CA VAL A 547 -23.34 -15.08 -16.08
C VAL A 547 -23.53 -13.74 -15.36
N CYS A 548 -24.39 -13.70 -14.38
CA CYS A 548 -24.51 -12.63 -13.39
C CYS A 548 -23.93 -13.12 -12.07
N VAL A 549 -23.09 -12.31 -11.45
CA VAL A 549 -22.43 -12.60 -10.17
C VAL A 549 -23.05 -11.72 -9.08
N ASP A 550 -23.58 -12.35 -8.03
CA ASP A 550 -24.17 -11.72 -6.84
C ASP A 550 -25.26 -10.68 -7.18
N ASP A 551 -25.92 -10.83 -8.33
CA ASP A 551 -26.89 -9.86 -8.89
C ASP A 551 -26.30 -8.43 -9.08
N LYS A 552 -24.96 -8.30 -9.19
CA LYS A 552 -24.21 -7.04 -9.23
C LYS A 552 -23.43 -6.82 -10.51
N LEU A 553 -22.76 -7.87 -11.00
CA LEU A 553 -21.87 -7.78 -12.16
C LEU A 553 -22.21 -8.88 -13.15
N SER A 554 -22.45 -8.52 -14.40
CA SER A 554 -22.71 -9.47 -15.48
C SER A 554 -21.52 -9.56 -16.44
N LEU A 555 -21.19 -10.80 -16.85
CA LEU A 555 -20.24 -11.08 -17.91
C LEU A 555 -20.95 -11.78 -19.06
N MET A 556 -20.56 -11.41 -20.27
CA MET A 556 -21.01 -12.04 -21.49
C MET A 556 -19.83 -12.25 -22.42
N MET A 557 -19.59 -13.49 -22.79
CA MET A 557 -18.63 -13.85 -23.82
C MET A 557 -19.31 -13.76 -25.17
N ILE A 558 -18.81 -12.88 -26.04
CA ILE A 558 -19.40 -12.63 -27.36
C ILE A 558 -18.70 -13.49 -28.42
N TYR A 559 -17.42 -13.77 -28.22
CA TYR A 559 -16.56 -14.46 -29.20
C TYR A 559 -15.42 -15.22 -28.50
N GLY A 560 -14.91 -16.28 -29.12
CA GLY A 560 -13.69 -16.98 -28.70
C GLY A 560 -13.91 -18.21 -27.79
N GLY A 561 -15.16 -18.61 -27.54
CA GLY A 561 -15.48 -19.80 -26.75
C GLY A 561 -16.97 -20.12 -26.79
N GLU A 562 -17.36 -21.24 -26.16
CA GLU A 562 -18.75 -21.71 -26.12
C GLU A 562 -19.43 -21.44 -24.79
N THR A 563 -18.71 -21.66 -23.68
CA THR A 563 -19.24 -21.51 -22.31
C THR A 563 -18.26 -20.80 -21.40
N LEU A 564 -18.81 -20.14 -20.36
CA LEU A 564 -18.04 -19.61 -19.24
C LEU A 564 -17.80 -20.70 -18.18
N GLN A 565 -16.69 -20.62 -17.49
CA GLN A 565 -16.34 -21.54 -16.41
C GLN A 565 -15.98 -20.78 -15.12
N ILE A 566 -16.31 -21.35 -13.98
CA ILE A 566 -15.86 -20.91 -12.66
C ILE A 566 -14.71 -21.81 -12.25
N LYS A 567 -13.53 -21.22 -12.01
CA LYS A 567 -12.39 -21.91 -11.39
C LYS A 567 -12.29 -21.47 -9.93
N GLN A 568 -12.47 -22.42 -9.01
CA GLN A 568 -12.27 -22.21 -7.58
C GLN A 568 -10.94 -22.86 -7.17
N SER A 569 -10.09 -22.13 -6.46
CA SER A 569 -8.85 -22.68 -5.91
C SER A 569 -9.01 -23.00 -4.44
N ALA A 570 -8.49 -24.16 -4.02
CA ALA A 570 -8.39 -24.55 -2.62
C ALA A 570 -7.31 -23.77 -1.88
N LYS A 571 -6.34 -23.19 -2.62
CA LYS A 571 -5.25 -22.40 -2.03
C LYS A 571 -5.69 -20.94 -1.86
N PRO A 572 -5.41 -20.32 -0.71
CA PRO A 572 -5.63 -18.89 -0.56
C PRO A 572 -4.76 -18.14 -1.58
N ASN A 573 -5.36 -17.19 -2.29
CA ASN A 573 -4.62 -16.31 -3.21
C ASN A 573 -3.80 -15.32 -2.39
N VAL A 574 -2.58 -15.69 -2.05
CA VAL A 574 -1.61 -14.85 -1.40
C VAL A 574 -0.41 -14.73 -2.32
N ILE A 575 -0.15 -13.50 -2.77
CA ILE A 575 1.08 -13.17 -3.48
C ILE A 575 1.95 -12.43 -2.47
N ILE A 576 3.10 -13.01 -2.18
CA ILE A 576 4.07 -12.46 -1.23
C ILE A 576 5.12 -11.65 -2.00
#